data_510db19ca28056baf2281be60533874a
#
_entry.id   510db19ca28056baf2281be60533874a
#
_cell.length_a   1.000
_cell.length_b   1.000
_cell.length_c   1.000
_cell.angle_alpha   90.00
_cell.angle_beta   90.00
_cell.angle_gamma   90.00
#
_symmetry.space_group_name_H-M   'P 1'
#
loop_
_entity.id
_entity.type
_entity.pdbx_description
1 polymer ?
#
loop_
_entity_poly.entity_id
_entity_poly.type
_entity_poly.pdbx_seq_one_letter_code
_entity_poly.pdbx_strand_id
1 'polypeptide(L)'
;MKRYINCLSIAGSDPYGGAGIQADLKTFSALGCYGSAAITALTVQNSTGVKRSVAVDAQMVYEQAAAVFDDITVDALKIGMTVNNGIIRAITRLVKTYHPATVILDPVMVSSSGHRLLDEEAIKVLKKELMPLCTLVTPNIPELEVLSGGAEGIAAARKVIEETKCTFVLVKGGHLEGQPTDCLVSANRTWDFPGRRVDTRNTHGTGCTLSSAIAAYAAQGLPMPEAVGKAKAYVEHALAAGAEINAGKGHGSMNHFFEGHELMTR
;
A
#
# COMPACT_ATOMS: atom_id res chain seq x y z
N MET A 1 -16.75 -6.14 25.47
CA MET A 1 -15.59 -5.26 25.72
C MET A 1 -15.29 -4.46 24.48
N LYS A 2 -14.84 -3.21 24.59
CA LYS A 2 -14.38 -2.41 23.44
C LYS A 2 -13.06 -2.98 22.91
N ARG A 3 -12.85 -2.97 21.60
CA ARG A 3 -11.56 -3.30 20.97
C ARG A 3 -11.14 -2.20 20.01
N TYR A 4 -9.86 -2.14 19.71
CA TYR A 4 -9.36 -1.25 18.66
C TYR A 4 -9.81 -1.69 17.25
N ILE A 5 -9.81 -0.74 16.31
CA ILE A 5 -9.82 -1.02 14.89
C ILE A 5 -8.39 -1.38 14.48
N ASN A 6 -8.17 -2.62 14.07
CA ASN A 6 -6.83 -3.16 13.86
C ASN A 6 -6.49 -3.26 12.37
N CYS A 7 -5.35 -2.69 11.98
CA CYS A 7 -4.78 -2.83 10.65
C CYS A 7 -3.45 -3.56 10.73
N LEU A 8 -3.23 -4.56 9.88
CA LEU A 8 -1.95 -5.26 9.75
C LEU A 8 -1.27 -4.84 8.45
N SER A 9 -0.01 -4.45 8.51
CA SER A 9 0.86 -4.28 7.34
C SER A 9 1.79 -5.47 7.19
N ILE A 10 1.92 -6.00 5.96
CA ILE A 10 2.96 -6.95 5.57
C ILE A 10 3.78 -6.28 4.48
N ALA A 11 4.97 -5.75 4.83
CA ALA A 11 5.81 -4.99 3.90
C ALA A 11 7.29 -4.95 4.34
N GLY A 12 8.13 -4.37 3.51
CA GLY A 12 9.53 -4.11 3.85
C GLY A 12 9.68 -3.02 4.89
N SER A 13 10.81 -3.04 5.61
CA SER A 13 11.18 -2.02 6.60
C SER A 13 12.04 -0.95 5.96
N ASP A 14 11.65 0.32 6.09
CA ASP A 14 12.42 1.50 5.71
C ASP A 14 12.98 2.20 6.96
N PRO A 15 14.29 2.07 7.28
CA PRO A 15 14.88 2.66 8.47
C PRO A 15 14.87 4.20 8.47
N TYR A 16 14.71 4.84 7.29
CA TYR A 16 14.49 6.28 7.20
C TYR A 16 13.09 6.68 7.68
N GLY A 17 12.14 5.74 7.66
CA GLY A 17 10.80 5.92 8.21
C GLY A 17 9.79 6.58 7.27
N GLY A 18 10.12 6.78 6.00
CA GLY A 18 9.24 7.45 5.04
C GLY A 18 8.36 6.52 4.23
N ALA A 19 8.71 5.23 4.14
CA ALA A 19 7.98 4.22 3.38
C ALA A 19 7.84 2.92 4.17
N GLY A 20 7.41 1.83 3.51
CA GLY A 20 7.28 0.51 4.10
C GLY A 20 6.41 0.48 5.35
N ILE A 21 6.69 -0.50 6.24
CA ILE A 21 5.91 -0.65 7.48
C ILE A 21 5.93 0.62 8.36
N GLN A 22 6.98 1.43 8.31
CA GLN A 22 7.08 2.65 9.11
C GLN A 22 6.06 3.71 8.64
N ALA A 23 5.91 3.92 7.33
CA ALA A 23 4.86 4.78 6.80
C ALA A 23 3.47 4.21 7.07
N ASP A 24 3.32 2.88 6.94
CA ASP A 24 2.06 2.19 7.18
C ASP A 24 1.59 2.37 8.64
N LEU A 25 2.45 2.10 9.61
CA LEU A 25 2.15 2.25 11.04
C LEU A 25 1.86 3.71 11.43
N LYS A 26 2.64 4.67 10.89
CA LYS A 26 2.37 6.10 11.08
C LYS A 26 0.99 6.48 10.54
N THR A 27 0.65 6.00 9.35
CA THR A 27 -0.65 6.27 8.71
C THR A 27 -1.80 5.66 9.51
N PHE A 28 -1.69 4.38 9.93
CA PHE A 28 -2.70 3.74 10.75
C PHE A 28 -2.93 4.50 12.05
N SER A 29 -1.84 4.86 12.75
CA SER A 29 -1.92 5.61 14.01
C SER A 29 -2.50 7.00 13.81
N ALA A 30 -2.09 7.74 12.77
CA ALA A 30 -2.62 9.06 12.46
C ALA A 30 -4.11 9.05 12.12
N LEU A 31 -4.62 7.92 11.60
CA LEU A 31 -6.04 7.72 11.27
C LEU A 31 -6.82 6.98 12.38
N GLY A 32 -6.25 6.86 13.59
CA GLY A 32 -6.92 6.29 14.75
C GLY A 32 -7.06 4.77 14.73
N CYS A 33 -6.29 4.05 13.93
CA CYS A 33 -6.26 2.59 13.91
C CYS A 33 -5.05 2.07 14.68
N TYR A 34 -5.22 0.94 15.38
CA TYR A 34 -4.11 0.20 15.97
C TYR A 34 -3.37 -0.55 14.85
N GLY A 35 -2.11 -0.17 14.62
CA GLY A 35 -1.27 -0.73 13.56
C GLY A 35 -0.35 -1.84 14.07
N SER A 36 -0.38 -2.99 13.39
CA SER A 36 0.59 -4.08 13.54
C SER A 36 1.38 -4.28 12.25
N ALA A 37 2.55 -4.91 12.31
CA ALA A 37 3.35 -5.14 11.11
C ALA A 37 4.08 -6.49 11.13
N ALA A 38 4.17 -7.14 9.95
CA ALA A 38 5.06 -8.25 9.64
C ALA A 38 6.07 -7.79 8.56
N ILE A 39 7.35 -8.05 8.78
CA ILE A 39 8.44 -7.53 7.95
C ILE A 39 8.81 -8.55 6.88
N THR A 40 8.77 -8.14 5.60
CA THR A 40 9.17 -8.97 4.46
C THR A 40 10.65 -8.80 4.08
N ALA A 41 11.23 -7.64 4.33
CA ALA A 41 12.62 -7.33 4.07
C ALA A 41 13.16 -6.24 4.99
N LEU A 42 14.44 -6.32 5.29
CA LEU A 42 15.18 -5.23 5.90
C LEU A 42 15.94 -4.47 4.82
N THR A 43 15.86 -3.14 4.83
CA THR A 43 16.61 -2.31 3.88
C THR A 43 17.67 -1.48 4.57
N VAL A 44 18.73 -1.17 3.85
CA VAL A 44 19.67 -0.09 4.16
C VAL A 44 19.29 1.06 3.26
N GLN A 45 18.50 1.98 3.78
CA GLN A 45 17.82 3.03 3.02
C GLN A 45 17.80 4.36 3.76
N ASN A 46 17.82 5.45 3.01
CA ASN A 46 17.59 6.80 3.50
C ASN A 46 16.91 7.65 2.41
N SER A 47 16.79 8.96 2.60
CA SER A 47 16.15 9.86 1.63
C SER A 47 16.79 9.87 0.23
N THR A 48 18.03 9.39 0.10
CA THR A 48 18.75 9.34 -1.21
C THR A 48 18.57 8.01 -1.95
N GLY A 49 17.95 7.00 -1.32
CA GLY A 49 17.59 5.73 -1.95
C GLY A 49 17.97 4.48 -1.16
N VAL A 50 17.73 3.32 -1.78
CA VAL A 50 17.99 1.99 -1.23
C VAL A 50 19.40 1.55 -1.62
N LYS A 51 20.27 1.30 -0.63
CA LYS A 51 21.63 0.79 -0.84
C LYS A 51 21.68 -0.75 -0.86
N ARG A 52 20.86 -1.38 -0.04
CA ARG A 52 20.79 -2.85 0.08
C ARG A 52 19.44 -3.26 0.64
N SER A 53 18.95 -4.41 0.21
CA SER A 53 17.78 -5.08 0.77
C SER A 53 18.11 -6.54 1.06
N VAL A 54 17.59 -7.07 2.17
CA VAL A 54 17.71 -8.48 2.55
C VAL A 54 16.31 -8.98 2.86
N ALA A 55 15.86 -10.01 2.12
CA ALA A 55 14.59 -10.65 2.36
C ALA A 55 14.58 -11.35 3.74
N VAL A 56 13.46 -11.27 4.43
CA VAL A 56 13.17 -12.13 5.58
C VAL A 56 12.76 -13.51 5.06
N ASP A 57 13.06 -14.56 5.80
CA ASP A 57 12.62 -15.91 5.45
C ASP A 57 11.09 -15.97 5.31
N ALA A 58 10.60 -16.67 4.27
CA ALA A 58 9.18 -16.71 3.94
C ALA A 58 8.32 -17.32 5.05
N GLN A 59 8.86 -18.34 5.76
CA GLN A 59 8.16 -18.94 6.90
C GLN A 59 8.09 -17.97 8.07
N MET A 60 9.17 -17.22 8.33
CA MET A 60 9.17 -16.16 9.36
C MET A 60 8.16 -15.06 9.03
N VAL A 61 8.01 -14.65 7.76
CA VAL A 61 6.97 -13.68 7.37
C VAL A 61 5.57 -14.20 7.67
N TYR A 62 5.32 -15.48 7.36
CA TYR A 62 4.05 -16.13 7.69
C TYR A 62 3.80 -16.14 9.19
N GLU A 63 4.78 -16.56 10.00
CA GLU A 63 4.66 -16.71 11.44
C GLU A 63 4.46 -15.37 12.17
N GLN A 64 5.15 -14.30 11.74
CA GLN A 64 4.92 -12.96 12.26
C GLN A 64 3.45 -12.52 12.09
N ALA A 65 2.92 -12.68 10.90
CA ALA A 65 1.55 -12.27 10.60
C ALA A 65 0.51 -13.20 11.24
N ALA A 66 0.76 -14.52 11.25
CA ALA A 66 -0.09 -15.52 11.90
C ALA A 66 -0.24 -15.24 13.39
N ALA A 67 0.86 -14.92 14.10
CA ALA A 67 0.84 -14.57 15.50
C ALA A 67 -0.08 -13.38 15.81
N VAL A 68 -0.18 -12.40 14.90
CA VAL A 68 -1.11 -11.27 15.05
C VAL A 68 -2.55 -11.72 14.82
N PHE A 69 -2.82 -12.51 13.78
CA PHE A 69 -4.16 -13.02 13.49
C PHE A 69 -4.70 -13.97 14.57
N ASP A 70 -3.81 -14.75 15.20
CA ASP A 70 -4.18 -15.70 16.27
C ASP A 70 -4.59 -14.98 17.57
N ASP A 71 -4.10 -13.75 17.78
CA ASP A 71 -4.34 -12.99 19.01
C ASP A 71 -5.43 -11.93 18.87
N ILE A 72 -5.47 -11.19 17.75
CA ILE A 72 -6.40 -10.08 17.55
C ILE A 72 -7.19 -10.19 16.24
N THR A 73 -8.39 -9.62 16.23
CA THR A 73 -9.14 -9.46 14.98
C THR A 73 -8.48 -8.38 14.12
N VAL A 74 -8.05 -8.73 12.90
CA VAL A 74 -7.54 -7.79 11.91
C VAL A 74 -8.67 -7.32 11.01
N ASP A 75 -9.00 -6.03 11.05
CA ASP A 75 -10.11 -5.42 10.27
C ASP A 75 -9.70 -5.15 8.82
N ALA A 76 -8.43 -4.82 8.58
CA ALA A 76 -7.86 -4.70 7.23
C ALA A 76 -6.39 -5.15 7.20
N LEU A 77 -6.03 -5.82 6.10
CA LEU A 77 -4.67 -6.21 5.77
C LEU A 77 -4.15 -5.35 4.62
N LYS A 78 -3.02 -4.66 4.83
CA LYS A 78 -2.27 -3.99 3.76
C LYS A 78 -1.02 -4.80 3.43
N ILE A 79 -0.80 -5.06 2.15
CA ILE A 79 0.38 -5.74 1.64
C ILE A 79 1.17 -4.75 0.78
N GLY A 80 2.46 -4.59 1.05
CA GLY A 80 3.38 -3.77 0.26
C GLY A 80 4.44 -4.62 -0.45
N MET A 81 5.73 -4.29 -0.27
CA MET A 81 6.86 -4.98 -0.89
C MET A 81 6.89 -6.47 -0.52
N THR A 82 6.74 -7.36 -1.52
CA THR A 82 6.67 -8.82 -1.35
C THR A 82 7.96 -9.56 -1.67
N VAL A 83 8.94 -8.90 -2.25
CA VAL A 83 10.32 -9.32 -2.53
C VAL A 83 10.47 -10.50 -3.49
N ASN A 84 9.88 -11.67 -3.23
CA ASN A 84 10.09 -12.90 -4.00
C ASN A 84 8.90 -13.87 -3.93
N ASN A 85 8.97 -14.93 -4.74
CA ASN A 85 7.92 -15.96 -4.84
C ASN A 85 7.60 -16.65 -3.50
N GLY A 86 8.62 -16.90 -2.68
CA GLY A 86 8.44 -17.57 -1.39
C GLY A 86 7.56 -16.74 -0.46
N ILE A 87 7.85 -15.45 -0.35
CA ILE A 87 7.08 -14.50 0.47
C ILE A 87 5.67 -14.30 -0.10
N ILE A 88 5.51 -14.17 -1.43
CA ILE A 88 4.18 -14.07 -2.06
C ILE A 88 3.33 -15.29 -1.69
N ARG A 89 3.88 -16.49 -1.77
CA ARG A 89 3.16 -17.74 -1.41
C ARG A 89 2.88 -17.83 0.07
N ALA A 90 3.78 -17.38 0.94
CA ALA A 90 3.56 -17.31 2.38
C ALA A 90 2.38 -16.38 2.71
N ILE A 91 2.33 -15.19 2.11
CA ILE A 91 1.21 -14.25 2.25
C ILE A 91 -0.08 -14.82 1.65
N THR A 92 -0.01 -15.46 0.48
CA THR A 92 -1.16 -16.13 -0.13
C THR A 92 -1.75 -17.20 0.79
N ARG A 93 -0.90 -18.05 1.40
CA ARG A 93 -1.30 -19.05 2.39
C ARG A 93 -1.97 -18.38 3.60
N LEU A 94 -1.39 -17.30 4.11
CA LEU A 94 -1.92 -16.55 5.24
C LEU A 94 -3.34 -16.03 4.93
N VAL A 95 -3.53 -15.34 3.80
CA VAL A 95 -4.84 -14.81 3.40
C VAL A 95 -5.88 -15.92 3.23
N LYS A 96 -5.47 -17.08 2.68
CA LYS A 96 -6.34 -18.27 2.57
C LYS A 96 -6.65 -18.93 3.90
N THR A 97 -5.80 -18.78 4.91
CA THR A 97 -6.02 -19.38 6.24
C THR A 97 -6.94 -18.52 7.09
N TYR A 98 -6.70 -17.19 7.11
CA TYR A 98 -7.39 -16.27 8.03
C TYR A 98 -8.56 -15.50 7.41
N HIS A 99 -8.68 -15.51 6.07
CA HIS A 99 -9.79 -14.87 5.33
C HIS A 99 -10.09 -13.42 5.76
N PRO A 100 -9.07 -12.51 5.82
CA PRO A 100 -9.34 -11.13 6.17
C PRO A 100 -10.35 -10.50 5.22
N ALA A 101 -11.32 -9.76 5.76
CA ALA A 101 -12.42 -9.19 4.98
C ALA A 101 -11.95 -8.13 3.96
N THR A 102 -10.86 -7.43 4.28
CA THR A 102 -10.29 -6.38 3.43
C THR A 102 -8.80 -6.63 3.23
N VAL A 103 -8.38 -6.80 1.97
CA VAL A 103 -6.99 -6.98 1.56
C VAL A 103 -6.63 -5.92 0.53
N ILE A 104 -5.72 -5.02 0.89
CA ILE A 104 -5.21 -3.96 0.02
C ILE A 104 -3.78 -4.32 -0.40
N LEU A 105 -3.53 -4.47 -1.69
CA LEU A 105 -2.21 -4.76 -2.24
C LEU A 105 -1.65 -3.53 -2.96
N ASP A 106 -0.54 -3.00 -2.48
CA ASP A 106 0.31 -2.06 -3.23
C ASP A 106 1.41 -2.89 -3.94
N PRO A 107 1.32 -3.12 -5.26
CA PRO A 107 2.17 -4.07 -5.96
C PRO A 107 3.53 -3.48 -6.29
N VAL A 108 4.29 -3.10 -5.27
CA VAL A 108 5.57 -2.38 -5.39
C VAL A 108 6.58 -3.20 -6.20
N MET A 109 6.84 -2.80 -7.45
CA MET A 109 7.76 -3.48 -8.37
C MET A 109 9.12 -2.78 -8.45
N VAL A 110 9.11 -1.45 -8.25
CA VAL A 110 10.31 -0.61 -8.33
C VAL A 110 10.26 0.40 -7.18
N SER A 111 11.41 0.63 -6.51
CA SER A 111 11.51 1.67 -5.49
C SER A 111 11.44 3.07 -6.09
N SER A 112 11.16 4.08 -5.27
CA SER A 112 11.19 5.50 -5.70
C SER A 112 12.56 5.94 -6.26
N SER A 113 13.63 5.20 -5.93
CA SER A 113 14.98 5.42 -6.45
C SER A 113 15.31 4.60 -7.71
N GLY A 114 14.33 3.91 -8.32
CA GLY A 114 14.51 3.12 -9.54
C GLY A 114 15.09 1.71 -9.33
N HIS A 115 15.25 1.26 -8.09
CA HIS A 115 15.74 -0.09 -7.82
C HIS A 115 14.61 -1.11 -8.03
N ARG A 116 14.85 -2.14 -8.87
CA ARG A 116 13.88 -3.23 -9.11
C ARG A 116 13.73 -4.08 -7.84
N LEU A 117 12.52 -4.24 -7.38
CA LEU A 117 12.15 -4.93 -6.13
C LEU A 117 11.46 -6.28 -6.38
N LEU A 118 10.95 -6.51 -7.60
CA LEU A 118 10.24 -7.72 -7.98
C LEU A 118 10.67 -8.16 -9.38
N ASP A 119 11.01 -9.44 -9.57
CA ASP A 119 11.34 -10.01 -10.86
C ASP A 119 10.09 -10.47 -11.64
N GLU A 120 10.25 -10.85 -12.91
CA GLU A 120 9.14 -11.23 -13.79
C GLU A 120 8.42 -12.49 -13.33
N GLU A 121 9.13 -13.44 -12.76
CA GLU A 121 8.54 -14.67 -12.26
C GLU A 121 7.70 -14.39 -11.01
N ALA A 122 8.18 -13.52 -10.13
CA ALA A 122 7.43 -13.10 -8.96
C ALA A 122 6.18 -12.30 -9.34
N ILE A 123 6.20 -11.49 -10.40
CA ILE A 123 5.02 -10.81 -10.92
C ILE A 123 3.96 -11.82 -11.41
N LYS A 124 4.37 -12.90 -12.10
CA LYS A 124 3.44 -13.95 -12.52
C LYS A 124 2.80 -14.66 -11.33
N VAL A 125 3.58 -14.98 -10.29
CA VAL A 125 3.09 -15.59 -9.06
C VAL A 125 2.14 -14.64 -8.33
N LEU A 126 2.49 -13.35 -8.23
CA LEU A 126 1.65 -12.32 -7.64
C LEU A 126 0.27 -12.24 -8.32
N LYS A 127 0.26 -12.15 -9.67
CA LYS A 127 -0.97 -12.12 -10.47
C LYS A 127 -1.83 -13.36 -10.29
N LYS A 128 -1.21 -14.53 -10.29
CA LYS A 128 -1.92 -15.82 -10.30
C LYS A 128 -2.41 -16.24 -8.92
N GLU A 129 -1.61 -15.98 -7.87
CA GLU A 129 -1.84 -16.59 -6.57
C GLU A 129 -2.38 -15.60 -5.51
N LEU A 130 -1.87 -14.35 -5.47
CA LEU A 130 -2.22 -13.38 -4.43
C LEU A 130 -3.30 -12.38 -4.87
N MET A 131 -3.19 -11.79 -6.07
CA MET A 131 -4.14 -10.78 -6.53
C MET A 131 -5.60 -11.27 -6.55
N PRO A 132 -5.91 -12.55 -6.84
CA PRO A 132 -7.30 -13.07 -6.76
C PRO A 132 -7.93 -12.97 -5.36
N LEU A 133 -7.11 -12.81 -4.33
CA LEU A 133 -7.54 -12.72 -2.93
C LEU A 133 -7.63 -11.25 -2.45
N CYS A 134 -7.27 -10.29 -3.30
CA CYS A 134 -7.23 -8.88 -2.94
C CYS A 134 -8.57 -8.18 -3.18
N THR A 135 -8.99 -7.38 -2.22
CA THR A 135 -10.12 -6.45 -2.38
C THR A 135 -9.75 -5.31 -3.32
N LEU A 136 -8.54 -4.76 -3.17
CA LEU A 136 -8.04 -3.65 -3.96
C LEU A 136 -6.57 -3.85 -4.29
N VAL A 137 -6.18 -3.53 -5.53
CA VAL A 137 -4.79 -3.40 -5.96
C VAL A 137 -4.54 -1.95 -6.38
N THR A 138 -3.42 -1.35 -5.96
CA THR A 138 -3.13 0.09 -6.16
C THR A 138 -1.87 0.33 -7.02
N PRO A 139 -1.83 -0.11 -8.28
CA PRO A 139 -0.67 0.09 -9.15
C PRO A 139 -0.52 1.57 -9.53
N ASN A 140 0.73 2.02 -9.68
CA ASN A 140 1.03 3.20 -10.46
C ASN A 140 0.95 2.87 -11.98
N ILE A 141 1.11 3.87 -12.85
CA ILE A 141 0.98 3.68 -14.31
C ILE A 141 1.97 2.64 -14.85
N PRO A 142 3.29 2.71 -14.53
CA PRO A 142 4.25 1.68 -14.98
C PRO A 142 3.92 0.27 -14.45
N GLU A 143 3.49 0.16 -13.21
CA GLU A 143 3.09 -1.13 -12.61
C GLU A 143 1.83 -1.68 -13.29
N LEU A 144 0.86 -0.83 -13.59
CA LEU A 144 -0.36 -1.21 -14.30
C LEU A 144 -0.06 -1.71 -15.71
N GLU A 145 0.85 -1.05 -16.43
CA GLU A 145 1.30 -1.48 -17.77
C GLU A 145 1.92 -2.89 -17.71
N VAL A 146 2.80 -3.14 -16.74
CA VAL A 146 3.38 -4.48 -16.52
C VAL A 146 2.29 -5.50 -16.19
N LEU A 147 1.38 -5.19 -15.28
CA LEU A 147 0.30 -6.10 -14.85
C LEU A 147 -0.68 -6.41 -15.99
N SER A 148 -0.95 -5.44 -16.86
CA SER A 148 -1.89 -5.59 -17.97
C SER A 148 -1.26 -6.19 -19.23
N GLY A 149 0.08 -6.31 -19.28
CA GLY A 149 0.81 -6.72 -20.48
C GLY A 149 0.79 -5.67 -21.59
N GLY A 150 0.97 -4.39 -21.23
CA GLY A 150 1.12 -3.27 -22.15
C GLY A 150 -0.19 -2.53 -22.50
N ALA A 151 -1.31 -2.82 -21.81
CA ALA A 151 -2.51 -2.00 -21.96
C ALA A 151 -2.42 -0.75 -21.07
N GLU A 152 -3.18 0.30 -21.39
CA GLU A 152 -3.13 1.59 -20.71
C GLU A 152 -4.48 2.00 -20.10
N GLY A 153 -4.44 2.87 -19.10
CA GLY A 153 -5.59 3.55 -18.50
C GLY A 153 -6.64 2.60 -17.92
N ILE A 154 -7.91 2.96 -18.06
CA ILE A 154 -9.05 2.18 -17.53
C ILE A 154 -9.14 0.79 -18.17
N ALA A 155 -8.80 0.67 -19.46
CA ALA A 155 -8.81 -0.62 -20.17
C ALA A 155 -7.80 -1.60 -19.54
N ALA A 156 -6.61 -1.13 -19.19
CA ALA A 156 -5.61 -1.91 -18.48
C ALA A 156 -6.12 -2.40 -17.11
N ALA A 157 -6.73 -1.51 -16.33
CA ALA A 157 -7.29 -1.86 -15.04
C ALA A 157 -8.40 -2.93 -15.15
N ARG A 158 -9.30 -2.80 -16.13
CA ARG A 158 -10.34 -3.81 -16.41
C ARG A 158 -9.76 -5.16 -16.80
N LYS A 159 -8.73 -5.17 -17.66
CA LYS A 159 -8.01 -6.39 -18.05
C LYS A 159 -7.38 -7.06 -16.82
N VAL A 160 -6.73 -6.30 -15.94
CA VAL A 160 -6.18 -6.84 -14.70
C VAL A 160 -7.27 -7.44 -13.83
N ILE A 161 -8.42 -6.79 -13.65
CA ILE A 161 -9.57 -7.33 -12.90
C ILE A 161 -10.09 -8.63 -13.54
N GLU A 162 -10.23 -8.67 -14.85
CA GLU A 162 -10.70 -9.84 -15.59
C GLU A 162 -9.76 -11.03 -15.41
N GLU A 163 -8.44 -10.82 -15.53
CA GLU A 163 -7.42 -11.85 -15.42
C GLU A 163 -7.21 -12.34 -13.98
N THR A 164 -7.24 -11.43 -13.01
CA THR A 164 -6.89 -11.75 -11.61
C THR A 164 -8.08 -11.95 -10.69
N LYS A 165 -9.27 -11.48 -11.09
CA LYS A 165 -10.50 -11.52 -10.27
C LYS A 165 -10.45 -10.67 -8.99
N CYS A 166 -9.46 -9.78 -8.82
CA CYS A 166 -9.49 -8.78 -7.75
C CYS A 166 -10.73 -7.87 -7.91
N THR A 167 -11.26 -7.36 -6.80
CA THR A 167 -12.53 -6.61 -6.85
C THR A 167 -12.34 -5.21 -7.46
N PHE A 168 -11.26 -4.53 -7.08
CA PHE A 168 -10.95 -3.17 -7.52
C PHE A 168 -9.49 -3.02 -7.93
N VAL A 169 -9.25 -2.10 -8.87
CA VAL A 169 -7.92 -1.57 -9.20
C VAL A 169 -7.96 -0.05 -9.09
N LEU A 170 -7.04 0.54 -8.32
CA LEU A 170 -6.84 1.99 -8.25
C LEU A 170 -5.65 2.38 -9.11
N VAL A 171 -5.92 3.03 -10.24
CA VAL A 171 -4.91 3.60 -11.12
C VAL A 171 -4.46 4.93 -10.55
N LYS A 172 -3.20 5.01 -10.08
CA LYS A 172 -2.63 6.23 -9.48
C LYS A 172 -2.17 7.19 -10.57
N GLY A 173 -2.84 8.35 -10.70
CA GLY A 173 -2.57 9.37 -11.73
C GLY A 173 -1.44 10.35 -11.41
N GLY A 174 -0.73 10.20 -10.30
CA GLY A 174 0.28 11.15 -9.84
C GLY A 174 1.47 11.37 -10.80
N HIS A 175 1.71 10.46 -11.75
CA HIS A 175 2.77 10.55 -12.75
C HIS A 175 2.33 11.25 -14.06
N LEU A 176 1.04 11.57 -14.20
CA LEU A 176 0.53 12.27 -15.39
C LEU A 176 0.83 13.76 -15.31
N GLU A 177 1.03 14.40 -16.47
CA GLU A 177 1.05 15.86 -16.58
C GLU A 177 -0.33 16.44 -16.26
N GLY A 178 -0.38 17.59 -15.58
CA GLY A 178 -1.63 18.25 -15.19
C GLY A 178 -2.16 17.83 -13.83
N GLN A 179 -3.48 17.77 -13.68
CA GLN A 179 -4.13 17.43 -12.42
C GLN A 179 -4.00 15.92 -12.13
N PRO A 180 -3.44 15.53 -10.98
CA PRO A 180 -3.25 14.11 -10.63
C PRO A 180 -4.60 13.48 -10.26
N THR A 181 -5.28 12.90 -11.25
CA THR A 181 -6.54 12.20 -11.04
C THR A 181 -6.28 10.70 -10.87
N ASP A 182 -6.66 10.14 -9.72
CA ASP A 182 -6.68 8.70 -9.52
C ASP A 182 -8.04 8.14 -9.96
N CYS A 183 -8.04 6.95 -10.54
CA CYS A 183 -9.26 6.31 -11.02
C CYS A 183 -9.44 4.93 -10.36
N LEU A 184 -10.48 4.76 -9.55
CA LEU A 184 -10.88 3.47 -9.02
C LEU A 184 -11.76 2.75 -10.05
N VAL A 185 -11.37 1.54 -10.40
CA VAL A 185 -12.05 0.72 -11.41
C VAL A 185 -12.55 -0.57 -10.77
N SER A 186 -13.79 -0.92 -11.04
CA SER A 186 -14.35 -2.26 -10.80
C SER A 186 -14.76 -2.89 -12.14
N ALA A 187 -15.28 -4.09 -12.12
CA ALA A 187 -15.79 -4.76 -13.33
C ALA A 187 -16.79 -3.89 -14.10
N ASN A 188 -17.68 -3.17 -13.40
CA ASN A 188 -18.82 -2.48 -14.00
C ASN A 188 -18.84 -0.96 -13.78
N ARG A 189 -17.96 -0.41 -12.95
CA ARG A 189 -18.01 1.01 -12.57
C ARG A 189 -16.61 1.60 -12.45
N THR A 190 -16.53 2.92 -12.61
CA THR A 190 -15.34 3.74 -12.37
C THR A 190 -15.70 4.93 -11.49
N TRP A 191 -14.73 5.39 -10.70
CA TRP A 191 -14.85 6.61 -9.88
C TRP A 191 -13.54 7.38 -10.03
N ASP A 192 -13.65 8.66 -10.34
CA ASP A 192 -12.52 9.55 -10.50
C ASP A 192 -12.32 10.40 -9.24
N PHE A 193 -11.07 10.51 -8.82
CA PHE A 193 -10.64 11.27 -7.67
C PHE A 193 -9.63 12.32 -8.13
N PRO A 194 -10.09 13.50 -8.56
CA PRO A 194 -9.21 14.59 -8.92
C PRO A 194 -8.44 15.05 -7.68
N GLY A 195 -7.14 15.30 -7.84
CA GLY A 195 -6.28 15.74 -6.75
C GLY A 195 -5.59 17.05 -7.05
N ARG A 196 -4.87 17.59 -6.07
CA ARG A 196 -4.03 18.77 -6.23
C ARG A 196 -2.56 18.36 -6.26
N ARG A 197 -1.80 18.95 -7.18
CA ARG A 197 -0.35 18.79 -7.18
C ARG A 197 0.23 19.69 -6.09
N VAL A 198 0.94 19.08 -5.16
CA VAL A 198 1.72 19.79 -4.15
C VAL A 198 3.15 19.90 -4.65
N ASP A 199 3.66 21.12 -4.75
CA ASP A 199 5.06 21.34 -5.14
C ASP A 199 5.98 21.04 -3.94
N THR A 200 6.54 19.85 -3.95
CA THR A 200 7.42 19.37 -2.89
C THR A 200 8.32 18.24 -3.38
N ARG A 201 9.52 18.17 -2.83
CA ARG A 201 10.43 17.00 -2.99
C ARG A 201 10.15 15.89 -1.97
N ASN A 202 9.28 16.14 -0.97
CA ASN A 202 9.01 15.21 0.13
C ASN A 202 7.91 14.19 -0.24
N THR A 203 8.15 13.43 -1.31
CA THR A 203 7.19 12.47 -1.90
C THR A 203 7.49 11.02 -1.55
N HIS A 204 8.56 10.75 -0.78
CA HIS A 204 8.93 9.38 -0.41
C HIS A 204 7.84 8.72 0.42
N GLY A 205 7.41 7.53 0.00
CA GLY A 205 6.38 6.74 0.66
C GLY A 205 4.93 7.12 0.36
N THR A 206 4.67 8.02 -0.61
CA THR A 206 3.30 8.43 -1.00
C THR A 206 2.41 7.24 -1.35
N GLY A 207 2.92 6.24 -2.12
CA GLY A 207 2.17 5.02 -2.46
C GLY A 207 1.83 4.18 -1.23
N CYS A 208 2.80 3.91 -0.36
CA CYS A 208 2.60 3.18 0.89
C CYS A 208 1.57 3.89 1.78
N THR A 209 1.69 5.22 1.92
CA THR A 209 0.76 6.03 2.72
C THR A 209 -0.66 5.97 2.15
N LEU A 210 -0.83 6.10 0.83
CA LEU A 210 -2.14 6.01 0.18
C LEU A 210 -2.80 4.65 0.43
N SER A 211 -2.10 3.56 0.15
CA SER A 211 -2.64 2.20 0.32
C SER A 211 -2.95 1.89 1.79
N SER A 212 -2.16 2.39 2.73
CA SER A 212 -2.40 2.23 4.16
C SER A 212 -3.56 3.11 4.66
N ALA A 213 -3.70 4.33 4.16
CA ALA A 213 -4.86 5.17 4.48
C ALA A 213 -6.16 4.55 3.96
N ILE A 214 -6.15 3.97 2.75
CA ILE A 214 -7.32 3.22 2.22
C ILE A 214 -7.65 2.05 3.15
N ALA A 215 -6.63 1.27 3.59
CA ALA A 215 -6.84 0.17 4.51
C ALA A 215 -7.44 0.62 5.85
N ALA A 216 -6.94 1.73 6.42
CA ALA A 216 -7.46 2.30 7.66
C ALA A 216 -8.92 2.74 7.53
N TYR A 217 -9.27 3.47 6.48
CA TYR A 217 -10.66 3.90 6.27
C TYR A 217 -11.61 2.73 5.97
N ALA A 218 -11.15 1.72 5.22
CA ALA A 218 -11.92 0.51 4.99
C ALA A 218 -12.12 -0.30 6.30
N ALA A 219 -11.10 -0.38 7.15
CA ALA A 219 -11.18 -0.99 8.49
C ALA A 219 -12.20 -0.29 9.40
N GLN A 220 -12.39 1.02 9.23
CA GLN A 220 -13.41 1.82 9.90
C GLN A 220 -14.83 1.58 9.36
N GLY A 221 -14.98 0.79 8.31
CA GLY A 221 -16.25 0.41 7.70
C GLY A 221 -16.69 1.27 6.52
N LEU A 222 -15.84 2.14 5.98
CA LEU A 222 -16.19 2.93 4.82
C LEU A 222 -16.22 2.06 3.54
N PRO A 223 -17.19 2.28 2.63
CA PRO A 223 -17.16 1.69 1.29
C PRO A 223 -15.88 2.07 0.53
N MET A 224 -15.38 1.19 -0.32
CA MET A 224 -14.09 1.38 -1.01
C MET A 224 -13.97 2.73 -1.74
N PRO A 225 -14.98 3.24 -2.50
CA PRO A 225 -14.86 4.56 -3.13
C PRO A 225 -14.70 5.71 -2.13
N GLU A 226 -15.38 5.65 -0.98
CA GLU A 226 -15.25 6.67 0.07
C GLU A 226 -13.89 6.57 0.77
N ALA A 227 -13.42 5.35 1.05
CA ALA A 227 -12.10 5.11 1.63
C ALA A 227 -10.98 5.67 0.73
N VAL A 228 -11.07 5.45 -0.59
CA VAL A 228 -10.11 6.00 -1.57
C VAL A 228 -10.15 7.53 -1.57
N GLY A 229 -11.33 8.14 -1.61
CA GLY A 229 -11.47 9.60 -1.61
C GLY A 229 -10.86 10.25 -0.37
N LYS A 230 -11.15 9.70 0.82
CA LYS A 230 -10.57 10.19 2.08
C LYS A 230 -9.06 9.95 2.17
N ALA A 231 -8.59 8.80 1.72
CA ALA A 231 -7.16 8.48 1.70
C ALA A 231 -6.38 9.43 0.78
N LYS A 232 -6.94 9.76 -0.39
CA LYS A 232 -6.33 10.75 -1.29
C LYS A 232 -6.23 12.12 -0.64
N ALA A 233 -7.30 12.61 -0.02
CA ALA A 233 -7.28 13.88 0.70
C ALA A 233 -6.26 13.88 1.84
N TYR A 234 -6.17 12.79 2.62
CA TYR A 234 -5.17 12.63 3.67
C TYR A 234 -3.74 12.75 3.13
N VAL A 235 -3.43 12.06 2.02
CA VAL A 235 -2.10 12.12 1.38
C VAL A 235 -1.78 13.54 0.89
N GLU A 236 -2.73 14.23 0.29
CA GLU A 236 -2.55 15.62 -0.16
C GLU A 236 -2.24 16.57 1.00
N HIS A 237 -2.96 16.45 2.12
CA HIS A 237 -2.71 17.24 3.33
C HIS A 237 -1.36 16.89 3.95
N ALA A 238 -1.00 15.61 4.03
CA ALA A 238 0.29 15.17 4.55
C ALA A 238 1.48 15.68 3.70
N LEU A 239 1.31 15.72 2.37
CA LEU A 239 2.29 16.30 1.44
C LEU A 239 2.40 17.83 1.65
N ALA A 240 1.27 18.53 1.72
CA ALA A 240 1.24 19.97 1.92
C ALA A 240 1.87 20.38 3.27
N ALA A 241 1.53 19.67 4.34
CA ALA A 241 2.08 19.91 5.68
C ALA A 241 3.58 19.56 5.82
N GLY A 242 4.08 18.69 4.93
CA GLY A 242 5.50 18.33 4.87
C GLY A 242 6.30 19.12 3.83
N ALA A 243 5.67 19.99 3.03
CA ALA A 243 6.28 20.56 1.82
C ALA A 243 7.56 21.36 2.10
N GLU A 244 7.55 22.17 3.15
CA GLU A 244 8.68 23.05 3.52
C GLU A 244 9.66 22.40 4.51
N ILE A 245 9.42 21.16 4.92
CA ILE A 245 10.26 20.46 5.89
C ILE A 245 11.55 19.96 5.21
N ASN A 246 12.69 20.26 5.80
CA ASN A 246 13.94 19.64 5.38
C ASN A 246 14.05 18.24 5.98
N ALA A 247 13.60 17.25 5.22
CA ALA A 247 13.54 15.85 5.64
C ALA A 247 14.70 15.03 5.04
N GLY A 248 15.88 15.61 4.92
CA GLY A 248 17.09 14.91 4.45
C GLY A 248 17.64 15.43 3.12
N LYS A 249 18.67 14.77 2.58
CA LYS A 249 19.44 15.23 1.41
C LYS A 249 18.76 14.88 0.07
N GLY A 250 17.86 13.90 0.04
CA GLY A 250 17.15 13.42 -1.14
C GLY A 250 15.65 13.69 -1.09
N HIS A 251 14.85 12.73 -1.58
CA HIS A 251 13.39 12.78 -1.46
C HIS A 251 12.97 12.55 -0.01
N GLY A 252 12.45 13.59 0.62
CA GLY A 252 11.98 13.55 1.99
C GLY A 252 10.64 12.84 2.14
N SER A 253 10.26 12.55 3.40
CA SER A 253 8.96 12.01 3.76
C SER A 253 7.96 13.12 3.99
N MET A 254 6.68 12.88 3.70
CA MET A 254 5.56 13.74 4.07
C MET A 254 5.35 13.78 5.59
N ASN A 255 4.53 14.73 6.07
CA ASN A 255 4.13 14.81 7.48
C ASN A 255 2.86 13.98 7.71
N HIS A 256 3.00 12.76 8.22
CA HIS A 256 1.86 11.88 8.52
C HIS A 256 0.99 12.36 9.68
N PHE A 257 1.50 13.23 10.55
CA PHE A 257 0.86 13.66 11.81
C PHE A 257 0.40 15.12 11.75
N PHE A 258 -0.06 15.61 10.59
CA PHE A 258 -0.56 16.97 10.43
C PHE A 258 -1.88 17.21 11.20
N GLU A 259 -2.64 16.17 11.50
CA GLU A 259 -3.78 16.15 12.40
C GLU A 259 -3.61 15.01 13.41
N GLY A 260 -3.81 15.29 14.70
CA GLY A 260 -3.78 14.26 15.75
C GLY A 260 -5.14 13.64 15.95
N HIS A 261 -5.21 12.30 16.04
CA HIS A 261 -6.42 11.56 16.36
C HIS A 261 -6.19 10.59 17.52
N GLU A 262 -7.22 10.38 18.35
CA GLU A 262 -7.21 9.32 19.35
C GLU A 262 -7.44 7.95 18.68
N LEU A 263 -6.95 6.87 19.30
CA LEU A 263 -7.22 5.52 18.83
C LEU A 263 -8.71 5.20 18.93
N MET A 264 -9.32 4.80 17.81
CA MET A 264 -10.72 4.42 17.76
C MET A 264 -10.93 3.02 18.33
N THR A 265 -12.02 2.85 19.08
CA THR A 265 -12.46 1.55 19.65
C THR A 265 -13.84 1.19 19.16
N ARG A 266 -14.13 -0.09 19.06
CA ARG A 266 -15.47 -0.67 18.78
C ARG A 266 -16.05 -1.37 19.99
#